data_50a4835a8468bcdddaa8174fb578c1b9
#
_entry.id   50a4835a8468bcdddaa8174fb578c1b9
#
_cell.length_a   1.000
_cell.length_b   1.000
_cell.length_c   1.000
_cell.angle_alpha   90.00
_cell.angle_beta   90.00
_cell.angle_gamma   90.00
#
_symmetry.space_group_name_H-M   'P 1'
#
loop_
_entity.id
_entity.type
_entity.pdbx_description
1 polymer ?
#
loop_
_entity_poly.entity_id
_entity_poly.type
_entity_poly.pdbx_seq_one_letter_code
_entity_poly.pdbx_strand_id
1 'polypeptide(L)'
;SVDWKVYAKSDRFFIKEFEEETNLRGYLVIDSSSSMAYRSQDTYLPKLEYGVDLAAALAYLMIRQQDAVGLLTFDDQIRKFIPARSVGSHLRILLGELKLLLRHARDAERGLGTRIGQSLHHLADRLSRRGLVILISDLMDRPEDVLTGLKHFRHRQHEVVVFHLLDPAEVSFPFEEETVFVDLESEARLSTTPWEFADDYKRQMDAWRKRYRQICAEHSIDYVEVQTDTPFDVALLRYLEKRRRLH
;
A
#
# COMPACT_ATOMS: atom_id res chain seq x y z
N SER A 1 18.05 -10.58 -31.71
CA SER A 1 19.10 -10.81 -32.72
C SER A 1 18.75 -12.01 -33.58
N VAL A 2 19.04 -11.92 -34.91
CA VAL A 2 18.79 -13.04 -35.83
C VAL A 2 19.72 -14.20 -35.52
N ASP A 3 19.17 -15.43 -35.40
CA ASP A 3 19.98 -16.63 -35.17
C ASP A 3 20.47 -17.17 -36.53
N TRP A 4 21.65 -16.77 -36.92
CA TRP A 4 22.27 -17.15 -38.19
C TRP A 4 22.57 -18.64 -38.32
N LYS A 5 22.71 -19.39 -37.21
CA LYS A 5 22.93 -20.83 -37.23
C LYS A 5 21.67 -21.60 -37.62
N VAL A 6 20.50 -21.10 -37.19
CA VAL A 6 19.20 -21.71 -37.54
C VAL A 6 18.79 -21.33 -38.97
N TYR A 7 19.09 -20.09 -39.39
CA TYR A 7 18.87 -19.65 -40.77
C TYR A 7 19.61 -20.55 -41.78
N ALA A 8 20.90 -20.83 -41.53
CA ALA A 8 21.72 -21.69 -42.40
C ALA A 8 21.22 -23.13 -42.53
N LYS A 9 20.34 -23.61 -41.64
CA LYS A 9 19.76 -24.96 -41.69
C LYS A 9 18.33 -25.02 -42.18
N SER A 10 17.59 -23.94 -42.14
CA SER A 10 16.13 -23.96 -42.38
C SER A 10 15.63 -22.97 -43.45
N ASP A 11 16.51 -22.08 -43.94
CA ASP A 11 16.18 -20.98 -44.87
C ASP A 11 15.03 -20.08 -44.37
N ARG A 12 14.79 -20.07 -43.03
CA ARG A 12 13.79 -19.23 -42.38
C ARG A 12 14.43 -18.31 -41.34
N PHE A 13 14.00 -17.07 -41.31
CA PHE A 13 14.46 -16.12 -40.29
C PHE A 13 13.79 -16.45 -38.96
N PHE A 14 14.60 -16.81 -37.99
CA PHE A 14 14.17 -16.95 -36.59
C PHE A 14 14.78 -15.78 -35.80
N ILE A 15 13.91 -15.03 -35.12
CA ILE A 15 14.32 -14.02 -34.16
C ILE A 15 14.37 -14.73 -32.84
N LYS A 16 15.54 -14.70 -32.18
CA LYS A 16 15.66 -15.16 -30.81
C LYS A 16 15.02 -14.13 -29.92
N GLU A 17 13.75 -14.31 -29.57
CA GLU A 17 13.12 -13.59 -28.49
C GLU A 17 13.67 -14.15 -27.17
N PHE A 18 14.45 -13.34 -26.47
CA PHE A 18 14.74 -13.58 -25.07
C PHE A 18 13.53 -13.04 -24.31
N GLU A 19 12.65 -13.91 -23.84
CA GLU A 19 11.84 -13.57 -22.67
C GLU A 19 12.84 -13.40 -21.51
N GLU A 20 13.20 -12.18 -21.20
CA GLU A 20 13.80 -11.88 -19.91
C GLU A 20 12.74 -12.21 -18.86
N GLU A 21 12.82 -13.40 -18.27
CA GLU A 21 12.15 -13.67 -17.01
C GLU A 21 12.77 -12.74 -15.96
N THR A 22 12.30 -11.50 -15.91
CA THR A 22 12.60 -10.58 -14.83
C THR A 22 11.83 -11.06 -13.62
N ASN A 23 12.45 -11.91 -12.79
CA ASN A 23 11.93 -12.28 -11.48
C ASN A 23 11.86 -11.01 -10.62
N LEU A 24 10.75 -10.27 -10.73
CA LEU A 24 10.51 -9.06 -9.96
C LEU A 24 10.48 -9.43 -8.47
N ARG A 25 11.06 -8.58 -7.63
CA ARG A 25 10.92 -8.67 -6.17
C ARG A 25 9.91 -7.64 -5.71
N GLY A 26 8.78 -8.09 -5.19
CA GLY A 26 7.79 -7.24 -4.58
C GLY A 26 7.83 -7.32 -3.06
N TYR A 27 7.67 -6.21 -2.42
CA TYR A 27 7.54 -6.09 -0.97
C TYR A 27 6.20 -5.42 -0.65
N LEU A 28 5.29 -6.18 -0.06
CA LEU A 28 4.04 -5.67 0.48
C LEU A 28 4.33 -5.05 1.84
N VAL A 29 4.12 -3.77 1.98
CA VAL A 29 4.39 -2.98 3.19
C VAL A 29 3.06 -2.49 3.72
N ILE A 30 2.59 -3.05 4.84
CA ILE A 30 1.26 -2.82 5.39
C ILE A 30 1.37 -2.04 6.69
N ASP A 31 0.68 -0.93 6.71
CA ASP A 31 0.45 -0.14 7.91
C ASP A 31 -0.59 -0.84 8.79
N SER A 32 -0.26 -1.02 10.06
CA SER A 32 -1.14 -1.64 11.05
C SER A 32 -1.38 -0.72 12.25
N SER A 33 -1.22 0.58 12.05
CA SER A 33 -1.53 1.60 13.04
C SER A 33 -3.00 1.60 13.45
N SER A 34 -3.30 2.23 14.59
CA SER A 34 -4.65 2.28 15.13
C SER A 34 -5.65 2.97 14.19
N SER A 35 -5.20 3.97 13.41
CA SER A 35 -6.03 4.65 12.42
C SER A 35 -6.56 3.71 11.33
N MET A 36 -5.79 2.68 10.99
CA MET A 36 -6.19 1.66 10.01
C MET A 36 -7.36 0.76 10.48
N ALA A 37 -7.69 0.76 11.78
CA ALA A 37 -8.86 0.05 12.31
C ALA A 37 -10.18 0.80 12.05
N TYR A 38 -10.12 2.04 11.54
CA TYR A 38 -11.30 2.85 11.32
C TYR A 38 -12.20 2.33 10.20
N ARG A 39 -13.50 2.42 10.42
CA ARG A 39 -14.59 2.31 9.44
C ARG A 39 -15.74 3.20 9.88
N SER A 40 -16.42 3.84 8.95
CA SER A 40 -17.55 4.71 9.24
C SER A 40 -18.89 3.97 9.33
N GLN A 41 -19.01 2.83 8.66
CA GLN A 41 -20.24 2.02 8.63
C GLN A 41 -19.91 0.54 8.81
N ASP A 42 -20.82 -0.21 9.42
CA ASP A 42 -20.66 -1.66 9.62
C ASP A 42 -20.64 -2.47 8.30
N THR A 43 -21.18 -1.88 7.24
CA THR A 43 -21.16 -2.47 5.89
C THR A 43 -19.81 -2.35 5.19
N TYR A 44 -18.92 -1.48 5.66
CA TYR A 44 -17.59 -1.30 5.10
C TYR A 44 -16.56 -2.14 5.86
N LEU A 45 -15.53 -2.59 5.14
CA LEU A 45 -14.37 -3.19 5.78
C LEU A 45 -13.54 -2.10 6.49
N PRO A 46 -13.00 -2.37 7.68
CA PRO A 46 -11.95 -1.53 8.25
C PRO A 46 -10.80 -1.36 7.24
N LYS A 47 -10.14 -0.21 7.22
CA LYS A 47 -9.03 0.07 6.27
C LYS A 47 -7.97 -1.03 6.31
N LEU A 48 -7.62 -1.55 7.50
CA LEU A 48 -6.65 -2.63 7.64
C LEU A 48 -7.13 -3.94 6.97
N GLU A 49 -8.39 -4.32 7.17
CA GLU A 49 -8.95 -5.54 6.58
C GLU A 49 -8.98 -5.44 5.05
N TYR A 50 -9.41 -4.29 4.53
CA TYR A 50 -9.35 -3.97 3.11
C TYR A 50 -7.91 -4.04 2.56
N GLY A 51 -6.95 -3.44 3.27
CA GLY A 51 -5.53 -3.46 2.90
C GLY A 51 -4.94 -4.87 2.89
N VAL A 52 -5.35 -5.72 3.84
CA VAL A 52 -4.93 -7.13 3.90
C VAL A 52 -5.49 -7.92 2.72
N ASP A 53 -6.75 -7.72 2.35
CA ASP A 53 -7.35 -8.40 1.20
C ASP A 53 -6.67 -7.99 -0.11
N LEU A 54 -6.39 -6.70 -0.27
CA LEU A 54 -5.62 -6.17 -1.40
C LEU A 54 -4.21 -6.77 -1.45
N ALA A 55 -3.51 -6.83 -0.32
CA ALA A 55 -2.18 -7.43 -0.21
C ALA A 55 -2.19 -8.92 -0.53
N ALA A 56 -3.20 -9.66 -0.07
CA ALA A 56 -3.36 -11.09 -0.35
C ALA A 56 -3.56 -11.34 -1.86
N ALA A 57 -4.39 -10.52 -2.51
CA ALA A 57 -4.62 -10.60 -3.96
C ALA A 57 -3.34 -10.29 -4.75
N LEU A 58 -2.61 -9.23 -4.37
CA LEU A 58 -1.32 -8.87 -4.98
C LEU A 58 -0.28 -9.99 -4.80
N ALA A 59 -0.14 -10.55 -3.57
CA ALA A 59 0.75 -11.66 -3.30
C ALA A 59 0.44 -12.87 -4.18
N TYR A 60 -0.84 -13.20 -4.31
CA TYR A 60 -1.30 -14.30 -5.17
C TYR A 60 -0.92 -14.07 -6.64
N LEU A 61 -1.22 -12.89 -7.19
CA LEU A 61 -0.93 -12.57 -8.58
C LEU A 61 0.57 -12.60 -8.89
N MET A 62 1.38 -11.98 -8.02
CA MET A 62 2.84 -11.94 -8.19
C MET A 62 3.47 -13.32 -8.12
N ILE A 63 3.09 -14.16 -7.13
CA ILE A 63 3.61 -15.53 -7.02
C ILE A 63 3.16 -16.38 -8.22
N ARG A 64 1.95 -16.16 -8.74
CA ARG A 64 1.48 -16.81 -9.98
C ARG A 64 2.34 -16.44 -11.21
N GLN A 65 2.89 -15.23 -11.22
CA GLN A 65 3.82 -14.74 -12.24
C GLN A 65 5.28 -15.12 -11.96
N GLN A 66 5.52 -15.99 -10.97
CA GLN A 66 6.86 -16.42 -10.52
C GLN A 66 7.69 -15.29 -9.90
N ASP A 67 7.09 -14.16 -9.56
CA ASP A 67 7.75 -13.08 -8.85
C ASP A 67 8.01 -13.44 -7.38
N ALA A 68 9.08 -12.89 -6.82
CA ALA A 68 9.38 -13.05 -5.41
C ALA A 68 8.63 -12.01 -4.57
N VAL A 69 7.84 -12.45 -3.58
CA VAL A 69 7.04 -11.58 -2.73
C VAL A 69 7.50 -11.66 -1.29
N GLY A 70 7.74 -10.50 -0.66
CA GLY A 70 7.98 -10.34 0.76
C GLY A 70 6.83 -9.57 1.43
N LEU A 71 6.77 -9.65 2.76
CA LEU A 71 5.78 -8.94 3.56
C LEU A 71 6.47 -8.20 4.70
N LEU A 72 6.06 -6.95 4.89
CA LEU A 72 6.45 -6.13 6.01
C LEU A 72 5.20 -5.54 6.64
N THR A 73 5.11 -5.59 7.95
CA THR A 73 4.06 -4.89 8.69
C THR A 73 4.69 -3.94 9.69
N PHE A 74 4.09 -2.79 9.88
CA PHE A 74 4.59 -1.75 10.77
C PHE A 74 3.43 -0.94 11.37
N ASP A 75 3.72 -0.29 12.48
CA ASP A 75 2.97 0.80 13.09
C ASP A 75 3.96 1.91 13.50
N ASP A 76 4.18 2.14 14.79
CA ASP A 76 5.28 2.98 15.29
C ASP A 76 6.67 2.34 15.10
N GLN A 77 6.70 1.03 14.83
CA GLN A 77 7.91 0.23 14.58
C GLN A 77 7.64 -0.90 13.59
N ILE A 78 8.70 -1.56 13.13
CA ILE A 78 8.58 -2.74 12.28
C ILE A 78 8.11 -3.93 13.13
N ARG A 79 6.90 -4.43 12.86
CA ARG A 79 6.30 -5.58 13.57
C ARG A 79 6.73 -6.91 12.97
N LYS A 80 6.73 -7.01 11.65
CA LYS A 80 7.09 -8.24 10.94
C LYS A 80 7.90 -7.94 9.68
N PHE A 81 8.82 -8.83 9.37
CA PHE A 81 9.54 -8.86 8.10
C PHE A 81 9.64 -10.29 7.60
N ILE A 82 9.08 -10.57 6.44
CA ILE A 82 9.18 -11.84 5.72
C ILE A 82 9.93 -11.59 4.41
N PRO A 83 11.12 -12.19 4.23
CA PRO A 83 11.91 -12.01 3.01
C PRO A 83 11.17 -12.48 1.76
N ALA A 84 11.42 -11.80 0.63
CA ALA A 84 10.80 -12.13 -0.65
C ALA A 84 11.27 -13.50 -1.20
N ARG A 85 10.29 -14.35 -1.57
CA ARG A 85 10.51 -15.66 -2.22
C ARG A 85 9.43 -15.88 -3.28
N SER A 86 9.76 -16.64 -4.34
CA SER A 86 8.87 -16.93 -5.49
C SER A 86 8.22 -18.32 -5.44
N VAL A 87 8.52 -19.14 -4.42
CA VAL A 87 7.97 -20.50 -4.34
C VAL A 87 6.51 -20.50 -3.91
N GLY A 88 5.67 -21.34 -4.54
CA GLY A 88 4.22 -21.37 -4.27
C GLY A 88 3.84 -21.66 -2.81
N SER A 89 4.64 -22.42 -2.06
CA SER A 89 4.44 -22.67 -0.63
C SER A 89 4.57 -21.39 0.21
N HIS A 90 5.31 -20.39 -0.29
CA HIS A 90 5.50 -19.10 0.39
C HIS A 90 4.21 -18.29 0.50
N LEU A 91 3.29 -18.42 -0.49
CA LEU A 91 1.98 -17.79 -0.42
C LEU A 91 1.22 -18.15 0.86
N ARG A 92 1.26 -19.43 1.26
CA ARG A 92 0.60 -19.88 2.50
C ARG A 92 1.18 -19.20 3.75
N ILE A 93 2.49 -18.94 3.75
CA ILE A 93 3.15 -18.22 4.84
C ILE A 93 2.66 -16.78 4.88
N LEU A 94 2.65 -16.08 3.73
CA LEU A 94 2.17 -14.71 3.63
C LEU A 94 0.70 -14.58 4.08
N LEU A 95 -0.19 -15.45 3.56
CA LEU A 95 -1.60 -15.45 3.95
C LEU A 95 -1.80 -15.77 5.44
N GLY A 96 -0.99 -16.66 6.01
CA GLY A 96 -1.00 -16.97 7.43
C GLY A 96 -0.65 -15.75 8.29
N GLU A 97 0.39 -15.00 7.92
CA GLU A 97 0.81 -13.78 8.62
C GLU A 97 -0.21 -12.65 8.46
N LEU A 98 -0.79 -12.47 7.26
CA LEU A 98 -1.86 -11.50 7.04
C LEU A 98 -3.08 -11.78 7.92
N LYS A 99 -3.45 -13.06 8.07
CA LYS A 99 -4.53 -13.47 8.99
C LYS A 99 -4.18 -13.22 10.46
N LEU A 100 -2.92 -13.43 10.86
CA LEU A 100 -2.45 -13.13 12.21
C LEU A 100 -2.47 -11.62 12.47
N LEU A 101 -2.09 -10.80 11.50
CA LEU A 101 -2.16 -9.35 11.59
C LEU A 101 -3.57 -8.87 11.93
N LEU A 102 -4.61 -9.38 11.23
CA LEU A 102 -5.99 -9.04 11.51
C LEU A 102 -6.47 -9.46 12.89
N ARG A 103 -5.98 -10.61 13.40
CA ARG A 103 -6.29 -11.05 14.76
C ARG A 103 -5.67 -10.13 15.80
N HIS A 104 -4.37 -9.85 15.67
CA HIS A 104 -3.67 -8.97 16.59
C HIS A 104 -4.26 -7.56 16.61
N ALA A 105 -4.66 -7.02 15.46
CA ALA A 105 -5.30 -5.71 15.40
C ALA A 105 -6.66 -5.63 16.12
N ARG A 106 -7.38 -6.75 16.22
CA ARG A 106 -8.64 -6.83 16.98
C ARG A 106 -8.41 -6.92 18.49
N ASP A 107 -7.30 -7.52 18.90
CA ASP A 107 -6.97 -7.80 20.31
C ASP A 107 -5.98 -6.75 20.89
N ALA A 108 -5.39 -5.89 20.04
CA ALA A 108 -4.42 -4.90 20.48
C ALA A 108 -5.08 -3.80 21.31
N GLU A 109 -4.51 -3.52 22.46
CA GLU A 109 -4.71 -2.24 23.14
C GLU A 109 -4.26 -1.14 22.18
N ARG A 110 -5.07 -0.10 22.01
CA ARG A 110 -4.81 1.02 21.10
C ARG A 110 -3.47 1.65 21.47
N GLY A 111 -2.57 1.69 20.49
CA GLY A 111 -1.18 2.06 20.72
C GLY A 111 -0.93 3.57 20.67
N LEU A 112 0.19 3.96 21.20
CA LEU A 112 0.73 5.32 21.14
C LEU A 112 1.14 5.66 19.70
N GLY A 113 0.68 6.78 19.21
CA GLY A 113 0.97 7.52 17.99
C GLY A 113 1.81 6.86 16.88
N THR A 114 1.36 7.00 15.65
CA THR A 114 2.01 6.46 14.46
C THR A 114 3.24 7.28 14.07
N ARG A 115 4.34 6.60 13.69
CA ARG A 115 5.54 7.20 13.13
C ARG A 115 5.87 6.57 11.77
N ILE A 116 4.95 6.74 10.82
CA ILE A 116 5.05 6.12 9.47
C ILE A 116 6.39 6.49 8.82
N GLY A 117 6.76 7.76 8.84
CA GLY A 117 7.98 8.23 8.20
C GLY A 117 9.25 7.55 8.69
N GLN A 118 9.40 7.36 10.02
CA GLN A 118 10.55 6.66 10.59
C GLN A 118 10.55 5.17 10.25
N SER A 119 9.38 4.52 10.33
CA SER A 119 9.24 3.11 9.98
C SER A 119 9.59 2.86 8.51
N LEU A 120 9.13 3.70 7.59
CA LEU A 120 9.48 3.63 6.17
C LEU A 120 10.98 3.82 5.93
N HIS A 121 11.63 4.73 6.67
CA HIS A 121 13.08 4.94 6.56
C HIS A 121 13.85 3.68 6.95
N HIS A 122 13.55 3.10 8.12
CA HIS A 122 14.16 1.84 8.57
C HIS A 122 13.88 0.66 7.63
N LEU A 123 12.67 0.62 7.05
CA LEU A 123 12.30 -0.42 6.07
C LEU A 123 13.13 -0.30 4.80
N ALA A 124 13.34 0.92 4.28
CA ALA A 124 14.18 1.14 3.11
C ALA A 124 15.61 0.63 3.31
N ASP A 125 16.17 0.77 4.52
CA ASP A 125 17.50 0.26 4.85
C ASP A 125 17.57 -1.27 4.90
N ARG A 126 16.48 -1.95 5.25
CA ARG A 126 16.42 -3.42 5.29
C ARG A 126 16.34 -4.06 3.91
N LEU A 127 15.84 -3.35 2.91
CA LEU A 127 15.70 -3.88 1.56
C LEU A 127 17.00 -3.72 0.79
N SER A 128 17.81 -4.79 0.77
CA SER A 128 19.16 -4.79 0.18
C SER A 128 19.20 -4.90 -1.35
N ARG A 129 18.11 -5.29 -2.00
CA ARG A 129 18.02 -5.50 -3.45
C ARG A 129 16.88 -4.68 -4.02
N ARG A 130 17.09 -4.12 -5.23
CA ARG A 130 16.05 -3.41 -5.99
C ARG A 130 14.79 -4.25 -6.13
N GLY A 131 13.63 -3.61 -6.09
CA GLY A 131 12.35 -4.26 -6.24
C GLY A 131 11.21 -3.26 -6.22
N LEU A 132 10.01 -3.78 -6.30
CA LEU A 132 8.76 -3.04 -6.20
C LEU A 132 8.34 -3.01 -4.72
N VAL A 133 8.19 -1.81 -4.17
CA VAL A 133 7.63 -1.59 -2.83
C VAL A 133 6.19 -1.13 -2.98
N ILE A 134 5.27 -1.88 -2.41
CA ILE A 134 3.84 -1.58 -2.42
C ILE A 134 3.44 -1.23 -1.00
N LEU A 135 3.32 0.08 -0.72
CA LEU A 135 2.84 0.58 0.57
C LEU A 135 1.31 0.63 0.57
N ILE A 136 0.71 0.09 1.61
CA ILE A 136 -0.74 0.10 1.86
C ILE A 136 -0.96 0.75 3.22
N SER A 137 -1.47 1.99 3.23
CA SER A 137 -1.60 2.83 4.43
C SER A 137 -2.64 3.92 4.20
N ASP A 138 -3.18 4.48 5.26
CA ASP A 138 -3.99 5.70 5.22
C ASP A 138 -3.15 6.98 5.31
N LEU A 139 -1.83 6.85 5.47
CA LEU A 139 -0.85 7.94 5.52
C LEU A 139 -1.16 9.00 6.60
N MET A 140 -1.88 8.64 7.66
CA MET A 140 -2.28 9.54 8.76
C MET A 140 -1.09 9.90 9.66
N ASP A 141 -0.10 10.56 9.08
CA ASP A 141 1.09 11.09 9.75
C ASP A 141 1.49 12.43 9.07
N ARG A 142 2.53 13.05 9.53
CA ARG A 142 3.05 14.29 8.95
C ARG A 142 3.52 14.04 7.51
N PRO A 143 2.93 14.72 6.51
CA PRO A 143 3.26 14.44 5.10
C PRO A 143 4.74 14.52 4.77
N GLU A 144 5.46 15.44 5.40
CA GLU A 144 6.90 15.64 5.18
C GLU A 144 7.72 14.42 5.59
N ASP A 145 7.36 13.78 6.72
CA ASP A 145 8.05 12.61 7.27
C ASP A 145 7.77 11.38 6.41
N VAL A 146 6.49 11.16 6.06
CA VAL A 146 6.08 10.06 5.17
C VAL A 146 6.79 10.17 3.81
N LEU A 147 6.76 11.36 3.22
CA LEU A 147 7.39 11.60 1.92
C LEU A 147 8.90 11.44 1.96
N THR A 148 9.54 11.79 3.07
CA THR A 148 10.99 11.54 3.26
C THR A 148 11.28 10.04 3.26
N GLY A 149 10.46 9.24 3.97
CA GLY A 149 10.56 7.78 3.95
C GLY A 149 10.35 7.18 2.55
N LEU A 150 9.32 7.64 1.83
CA LEU A 150 9.06 7.20 0.46
C LEU A 150 10.19 7.54 -0.52
N LYS A 151 10.75 8.75 -0.41
CA LYS A 151 11.92 9.16 -1.20
C LYS A 151 13.15 8.30 -0.94
N HIS A 152 13.33 7.81 0.29
CA HIS A 152 14.43 6.92 0.64
C HIS A 152 14.36 5.62 -0.16
N PHE A 153 13.17 5.01 -0.32
CA PHE A 153 13.03 3.85 -1.22
C PHE A 153 13.44 4.18 -2.66
N ARG A 154 13.04 5.35 -3.19
CA ARG A 154 13.42 5.80 -4.54
C ARG A 154 14.94 6.00 -4.68
N HIS A 155 15.58 6.61 -3.69
CA HIS A 155 17.05 6.74 -3.65
C HIS A 155 17.76 5.40 -3.69
N ARG A 156 17.19 4.37 -3.07
CA ARG A 156 17.69 2.99 -3.13
C ARG A 156 17.24 2.25 -4.40
N GLN A 157 16.69 2.97 -5.35
CA GLN A 157 16.28 2.49 -6.67
C GLN A 157 15.14 1.46 -6.65
N HIS A 158 14.31 1.47 -5.61
CA HIS A 158 13.05 0.73 -5.63
C HIS A 158 12.01 1.48 -6.48
N GLU A 159 11.17 0.72 -7.20
CA GLU A 159 9.88 1.24 -7.64
C GLU A 159 8.95 1.31 -6.44
N VAL A 160 8.15 2.38 -6.36
CA VAL A 160 7.26 2.57 -5.23
C VAL A 160 5.85 2.80 -5.73
N VAL A 161 4.91 2.04 -5.17
CA VAL A 161 3.47 2.20 -5.34
C VAL A 161 2.86 2.43 -3.97
N VAL A 162 2.01 3.42 -3.85
CA VAL A 162 1.28 3.75 -2.63
C VAL A 162 -0.20 3.54 -2.89
N PHE A 163 -0.80 2.58 -2.19
CA PHE A 163 -2.25 2.48 -2.05
C PHE A 163 -2.66 3.28 -0.81
N HIS A 164 -3.21 4.46 -1.05
CA HIS A 164 -3.70 5.33 0.00
C HIS A 164 -5.14 4.97 0.31
N LEU A 165 -5.38 4.33 1.45
CA LEU A 165 -6.69 3.85 1.88
C LEU A 165 -7.42 4.93 2.66
N LEU A 166 -8.64 5.24 2.26
CA LEU A 166 -9.51 6.19 2.92
C LEU A 166 -10.89 5.57 3.15
N ASP A 167 -11.47 5.88 4.29
CA ASP A 167 -12.90 5.62 4.50
C ASP A 167 -13.73 6.71 3.78
N PRO A 168 -14.89 6.38 3.19
CA PRO A 168 -15.75 7.38 2.54
C PRO A 168 -16.11 8.57 3.44
N ALA A 169 -16.28 8.36 4.74
CA ALA A 169 -16.58 9.44 5.67
C ALA A 169 -15.39 10.37 5.94
N GLU A 170 -14.15 9.88 5.84
CA GLU A 170 -12.96 10.73 5.90
C GLU A 170 -12.89 11.70 4.72
N VAL A 171 -13.44 11.32 3.57
CA VAL A 171 -13.46 12.15 2.36
C VAL A 171 -14.66 13.10 2.33
N SER A 172 -15.86 12.58 2.58
CA SER A 172 -17.12 13.29 2.42
C SER A 172 -17.55 14.08 3.66
N PHE A 173 -17.07 13.67 4.84
CA PHE A 173 -17.45 14.22 6.15
C PHE A 173 -18.97 14.33 6.31
N PRO A 174 -19.72 13.22 6.35
CA PRO A 174 -21.17 13.19 6.27
C PRO A 174 -21.87 13.37 7.64
N PHE A 175 -21.23 14.01 8.59
CA PHE A 175 -21.74 14.15 9.96
C PHE A 175 -22.65 15.38 10.06
N GLU A 176 -23.94 15.17 10.31
CA GLU A 176 -24.99 16.20 10.41
C GLU A 176 -25.49 16.43 11.83
N GLU A 177 -25.16 15.52 12.77
CA GLU A 177 -25.58 15.58 14.17
C GLU A 177 -24.40 15.85 15.10
N GLU A 178 -24.68 16.31 16.33
CA GLU A 178 -23.66 16.41 17.37
C GLU A 178 -22.93 15.07 17.54
N THR A 179 -21.62 15.08 17.36
CA THR A 179 -20.82 13.88 17.28
C THR A 179 -19.64 13.97 18.23
N VAL A 180 -19.32 12.84 18.87
CA VAL A 180 -18.11 12.70 19.67
C VAL A 180 -17.06 12.01 18.80
N PHE A 181 -16.06 12.76 18.35
CA PHE A 181 -14.89 12.18 17.70
C PHE A 181 -13.93 11.63 18.74
N VAL A 182 -13.46 10.42 18.53
CA VAL A 182 -12.48 9.75 19.40
C VAL A 182 -11.22 9.51 18.56
N ASP A 183 -10.13 10.08 19.02
CA ASP A 183 -8.82 9.80 18.44
C ASP A 183 -8.43 8.35 18.78
N LEU A 184 -8.19 7.54 17.76
CA LEU A 184 -7.86 6.12 17.93
C LEU A 184 -6.44 5.88 18.49
N GLU A 185 -5.58 6.90 18.49
CA GLU A 185 -4.22 6.80 18.99
C GLU A 185 -4.09 7.31 20.43
N SER A 186 -4.69 8.46 20.75
CA SER A 186 -4.58 9.10 22.07
C SER A 186 -5.80 8.90 22.97
N GLU A 187 -6.89 8.31 22.46
CA GLU A 187 -8.20 8.20 23.11
C GLU A 187 -8.82 9.57 23.48
N ALA A 188 -8.24 10.66 23.02
CA ALA A 188 -8.80 11.98 23.20
C ALA A 188 -10.18 12.08 22.58
N ARG A 189 -11.11 12.75 23.28
CA ARG A 189 -12.49 12.90 22.84
C ARG A 189 -12.79 14.36 22.55
N LEU A 190 -13.34 14.62 21.37
CA LEU A 190 -13.80 15.93 20.95
C LEU A 190 -15.30 15.86 20.70
N SER A 191 -16.10 16.41 21.60
CA SER A 191 -17.53 16.63 21.36
C SER A 191 -17.70 17.94 20.61
N THR A 192 -18.35 17.92 19.46
CA THR A 192 -18.42 19.11 18.61
C THR A 192 -19.63 19.05 17.69
N THR A 193 -19.93 20.19 17.10
CA THR A 193 -20.93 20.42 16.06
C THR A 193 -20.28 20.32 14.68
N PRO A 194 -20.31 19.14 14.02
CA PRO A 194 -19.51 18.89 12.80
C PRO A 194 -19.75 19.88 11.68
N TRP A 195 -20.98 20.35 11.49
CA TRP A 195 -21.33 21.28 10.42
C TRP A 195 -20.62 22.64 10.52
N GLU A 196 -20.16 23.08 11.70
CA GLU A 196 -19.45 24.35 11.87
C GLU A 196 -18.08 24.35 11.21
N PHE A 197 -17.46 23.17 11.06
CA PHE A 197 -16.12 23.04 10.46
C PHE A 197 -16.04 22.07 9.28
N ALA A 198 -17.17 21.51 8.84
CA ALA A 198 -17.21 20.54 7.74
C ALA A 198 -16.53 21.05 6.47
N ASP A 199 -16.78 22.29 6.10
CA ASP A 199 -16.18 22.88 4.89
C ASP A 199 -14.67 23.08 5.05
N ASP A 200 -14.22 23.45 6.24
CA ASP A 200 -12.79 23.59 6.55
C ASP A 200 -12.08 22.25 6.53
N TYR A 201 -12.69 21.23 7.12
CA TYR A 201 -12.19 19.86 7.10
C TYR A 201 -12.06 19.35 5.67
N LYS A 202 -13.12 19.46 4.86
CA LYS A 202 -13.11 19.01 3.46
C LYS A 202 -12.02 19.71 2.65
N ARG A 203 -11.85 21.03 2.84
CA ARG A 203 -10.76 21.78 2.16
C ARG A 203 -9.38 21.29 2.58
N GLN A 204 -9.15 21.03 3.88
CA GLN A 204 -7.87 20.54 4.37
C GLN A 204 -7.59 19.10 3.89
N MET A 205 -8.60 18.22 3.92
CA MET A 205 -8.50 16.85 3.42
C MET A 205 -8.18 16.84 1.92
N ASP A 206 -8.85 17.64 1.12
CA ASP A 206 -8.58 17.78 -0.31
C ASP A 206 -7.17 18.34 -0.59
N ALA A 207 -6.73 19.34 0.17
CA ALA A 207 -5.39 19.90 0.05
C ALA A 207 -4.32 18.86 0.40
N TRP A 208 -4.55 18.09 1.46
CA TRP A 208 -3.66 17.02 1.93
C TRP A 208 -3.54 15.89 0.88
N ARG A 209 -4.67 15.39 0.33
CA ARG A 209 -4.68 14.38 -0.75
C ARG A 209 -3.99 14.89 -2.02
N LYS A 210 -4.25 16.14 -2.43
CA LYS A 210 -3.60 16.78 -3.58
C LYS A 210 -2.10 16.89 -3.38
N ARG A 211 -1.65 17.23 -2.17
CA ARG A 211 -0.22 17.33 -1.82
C ARG A 211 0.48 15.98 -1.99
N TYR A 212 -0.07 14.88 -1.46
CA TYR A 212 0.49 13.54 -1.65
C TYR A 212 0.56 13.16 -3.12
N ARG A 213 -0.53 13.39 -3.87
CA ARG A 213 -0.58 13.08 -5.30
C ARG A 213 0.49 13.84 -6.09
N GLN A 214 0.64 15.12 -5.82
CA GLN A 214 1.62 15.96 -6.50
C GLN A 214 3.06 15.51 -6.20
N ILE A 215 3.41 15.35 -4.93
CA ILE A 215 4.78 14.99 -4.54
C ILE A 215 5.12 13.56 -4.98
N CYS A 216 4.18 12.63 -4.91
CA CYS A 216 4.40 11.28 -5.44
C CYS A 216 4.71 11.33 -6.94
N ALA A 217 3.97 12.13 -7.72
CA ALA A 217 4.23 12.31 -9.15
C ALA A 217 5.61 12.93 -9.44
N GLU A 218 6.01 13.96 -8.67
CA GLU A 218 7.33 14.60 -8.78
C GLU A 218 8.50 13.64 -8.55
N HIS A 219 8.28 12.60 -7.72
CA HIS A 219 9.32 11.62 -7.37
C HIS A 219 9.15 10.26 -8.05
N SER A 220 8.32 10.16 -9.09
CA SER A 220 8.06 8.92 -9.81
C SER A 220 7.58 7.80 -8.87
N ILE A 221 6.68 8.14 -7.94
CA ILE A 221 5.98 7.23 -7.05
C ILE A 221 4.55 7.06 -7.58
N ASP A 222 4.13 5.84 -7.84
CA ASP A 222 2.76 5.56 -8.24
C ASP A 222 1.82 5.74 -7.04
N TYR A 223 0.93 6.72 -7.13
CA TYR A 223 -0.05 6.98 -6.09
C TYR A 223 -1.44 6.56 -6.57
N VAL A 224 -2.07 5.69 -5.79
CA VAL A 224 -3.41 5.12 -6.03
C VAL A 224 -4.25 5.37 -4.79
N GLU A 225 -5.21 6.27 -4.91
CA GLU A 225 -6.19 6.53 -3.87
C GLU A 225 -7.34 5.54 -3.98
N VAL A 226 -7.71 4.94 -2.86
CA VAL A 226 -8.75 3.91 -2.80
C VAL A 226 -9.65 4.19 -1.59
N GLN A 227 -10.97 4.22 -1.82
CA GLN A 227 -11.96 4.28 -0.75
C GLN A 227 -12.44 2.87 -0.42
N THR A 228 -12.68 2.59 0.87
CA THR A 228 -13.03 1.25 1.36
C THR A 228 -14.43 0.78 0.95
N ASP A 229 -15.27 1.64 0.39
CA ASP A 229 -16.54 1.28 -0.27
C ASP A 229 -16.36 0.71 -1.68
N THR A 230 -15.18 0.91 -2.28
CA THR A 230 -14.85 0.36 -3.60
C THR A 230 -14.38 -1.08 -3.45
N PRO A 231 -14.95 -2.07 -4.16
CA PRO A 231 -14.45 -3.44 -4.13
C PRO A 231 -12.96 -3.50 -4.49
N PHE A 232 -12.17 -4.24 -3.71
CA PHE A 232 -10.71 -4.25 -3.84
C PHE A 232 -10.23 -4.80 -5.19
N ASP A 233 -10.98 -5.70 -5.81
CA ASP A 233 -10.72 -6.22 -7.16
C ASP A 233 -10.83 -5.12 -8.22
N VAL A 234 -11.80 -4.21 -8.09
CA VAL A 234 -11.96 -3.03 -8.96
C VAL A 234 -10.78 -2.07 -8.79
N ALA A 235 -10.37 -1.81 -7.55
CA ALA A 235 -9.21 -0.95 -7.28
C ALA A 235 -7.93 -1.56 -7.86
N LEU A 236 -7.74 -2.87 -7.71
CA LEU A 236 -6.61 -3.60 -8.24
C LEU A 236 -6.59 -3.59 -9.78
N LEU A 237 -7.73 -3.85 -10.43
CA LEU A 237 -7.85 -3.82 -11.89
C LEU A 237 -7.50 -2.44 -12.46
N ARG A 238 -8.01 -1.35 -11.85
CA ARG A 238 -7.68 0.03 -12.25
C ARG A 238 -6.18 0.31 -12.17
N TYR A 239 -5.52 -0.18 -11.12
CA TYR A 239 -4.07 -0.05 -10.97
C TYR A 239 -3.32 -0.83 -12.06
N LEU A 240 -3.67 -2.09 -12.30
CA LEU A 240 -3.02 -2.94 -13.30
C LEU A 240 -3.21 -2.39 -14.73
N GLU A 241 -4.39 -1.88 -15.06
CA GLU A 241 -4.66 -1.22 -16.34
C GLU A 241 -3.83 0.07 -16.52
N LYS A 242 -3.72 0.89 -15.46
CA LYS A 242 -2.85 2.08 -15.48
C LYS A 242 -1.40 1.69 -15.75
N ARG A 243 -0.89 0.68 -15.05
CA ARG A 243 0.49 0.21 -15.21
C ARG A 243 0.75 -0.33 -16.62
N ARG A 244 -0.18 -1.09 -17.20
CA ARG A 244 -0.07 -1.61 -18.58
C ARG A 244 -0.01 -0.52 -19.64
N ARG A 245 -0.59 0.64 -19.41
CA ARG A 245 -0.57 1.78 -20.36
C ARG A 245 0.72 2.59 -20.30
N LEU A 246 1.51 2.42 -19.26
CA LEU A 246 2.75 3.16 -19.03
C LEU A 246 4.00 2.39 -19.49
N HIS A 247 3.84 1.11 -19.81
CA HIS A 247 4.84 0.21 -20.40
C HIS A 247 4.38 -0.26 -21.78
#